data_d573590e0f6372b1e14a896cbfbbda54
#
_entry.id   d573590e0f6372b1e14a896cbfbbda54
#
_cell.length_a   1.000
_cell.length_b   1.000
_cell.length_c   1.000
_cell.angle_alpha   90.00
_cell.angle_beta   90.00
_cell.angle_gamma   90.00
#
_symmetry.space_group_name_H-M   'P 1'
#
loop_
_entity.id
_entity.type
_entity.pdbx_description
1 polymer ?
#
loop_
_entity_poly.entity_id
_entity_poly.type
_entity_poly.pdbx_seq_one_letter_code
_entity_poly.pdbx_strand_id
1 'polypeptide(L)'
;MEIIYTICFITRTTYNEDEVLMLFRKKEPNRDKWNGIGGKIEKGETVLGSMEREIREETGLRVKRLTYRGIVTWNETGGMYVYRAEDTGGELSPCDEGELAWKPFQWVMEADEVVSNIKHYLGDVLRQVPPQEFACIYENDHFVSMETKPLPHFARESALTN
;
A
#
# COMPACT_ATOMS: atom_id res chain seq x y z
N MET A 1 -5.15 11.42 15.81
CA MET A 1 -4.56 11.13 14.49
C MET A 1 -5.66 10.78 13.51
N GLU A 2 -5.64 11.37 12.33
CA GLU A 2 -6.56 11.04 11.25
C GLU A 2 -5.79 10.43 10.08
N ILE A 3 -6.25 9.28 9.60
CA ILE A 3 -5.65 8.61 8.45
C ILE A 3 -6.47 8.96 7.21
N ILE A 4 -5.82 9.57 6.22
CA ILE A 4 -6.48 10.07 5.01
C ILE A 4 -5.98 9.43 3.72
N TYR A 5 -5.13 8.41 3.81
CA TYR A 5 -4.55 7.74 2.65
C TYR A 5 -4.86 6.25 2.64
N THR A 6 -4.88 5.67 1.44
CA THR A 6 -4.95 4.23 1.23
C THR A 6 -3.78 3.78 0.36
N ILE A 7 -3.36 2.53 0.52
CA ILE A 7 -2.35 1.90 -0.32
C ILE A 7 -2.70 0.43 -0.52
N CYS A 8 -2.46 -0.09 -1.72
CA CYS A 8 -2.66 -1.50 -2.04
C CYS A 8 -1.41 -2.07 -2.69
N PHE A 9 -1.05 -3.28 -2.28
CA PHE A 9 -0.02 -4.06 -2.95
C PHE A 9 -0.71 -5.17 -3.73
N ILE A 10 -0.70 -5.05 -5.06
CA ILE A 10 -1.32 -6.00 -5.98
C ILE A 10 -0.26 -7.02 -6.39
N THR A 11 -0.56 -8.29 -6.24
CA THR A 11 0.39 -9.37 -6.55
C THR A 11 -0.09 -10.22 -7.71
N ARG A 12 0.88 -10.86 -8.37
CA ARG A 12 0.64 -11.94 -9.34
C ARG A 12 1.77 -12.95 -9.23
N THR A 13 1.51 -14.17 -9.68
CA THR A 13 2.55 -15.20 -9.75
C THR A 13 2.86 -15.50 -11.20
N THR A 14 4.13 -15.36 -11.60
CA THR A 14 4.61 -15.61 -12.96
C THR A 14 5.84 -16.52 -12.86
N TYR A 15 5.82 -17.68 -13.55
CA TYR A 15 6.93 -18.63 -13.55
C TYR A 15 7.40 -19.02 -12.14
N ASN A 16 6.43 -19.24 -11.22
CA ASN A 16 6.66 -19.57 -9.81
C ASN A 16 7.33 -18.44 -9.01
N GLU A 17 7.33 -17.22 -9.53
CA GLU A 17 7.85 -16.05 -8.85
C GLU A 17 6.70 -15.08 -8.53
N ASP A 18 6.66 -14.61 -7.28
CA ASP A 18 5.69 -13.61 -6.88
C ASP A 18 6.17 -12.22 -7.28
N GLU A 19 5.31 -11.50 -7.98
CA GLU A 19 5.56 -10.13 -8.38
C GLU A 19 4.55 -9.18 -7.74
N VAL A 20 5.00 -7.96 -7.47
CA VAL A 20 4.20 -6.89 -6.89
C VAL A 20 4.12 -5.73 -7.89
N LEU A 21 2.93 -5.20 -8.08
CA LEU A 21 2.75 -4.04 -8.95
C LEU A 21 3.23 -2.80 -8.21
N MET A 22 4.21 -2.13 -8.78
CA MET A 22 4.80 -0.93 -8.20
C MET A 22 4.62 0.25 -9.14
N LEU A 23 4.47 1.43 -8.56
CA LEU A 23 4.36 2.71 -9.27
C LEU A 23 5.60 3.54 -9.01
N PHE A 24 6.35 3.86 -10.07
CA PHE A 24 7.46 4.82 -9.99
C PHE A 24 6.89 6.23 -10.11
N ARG A 25 6.86 6.94 -8.98
CA ARG A 25 6.15 8.21 -8.89
C ARG A 25 6.90 9.34 -9.60
N LYS A 26 6.14 10.13 -10.36
CA LYS A 26 6.64 11.34 -11.03
C LYS A 26 6.17 12.62 -10.34
N LYS A 27 5.42 12.49 -9.25
CA LYS A 27 4.86 13.62 -8.48
C LYS A 27 5.15 13.45 -6.99
N GLU A 28 5.20 14.58 -6.28
CA GLU A 28 5.24 14.56 -4.82
C GLU A 28 3.93 14.01 -4.23
N PRO A 29 3.90 13.36 -3.07
CA PRO A 29 5.09 12.94 -2.29
C PRO A 29 5.79 11.72 -2.93
N ASN A 30 7.01 11.47 -2.49
CA ASN A 30 7.81 10.30 -2.93
C ASN A 30 8.18 10.32 -4.42
N ARG A 31 8.41 11.52 -4.98
CA ARG A 31 8.90 11.63 -6.37
C ARG A 31 10.19 10.82 -6.56
N ASP A 32 10.28 10.13 -7.70
CA ASP A 32 11.40 9.27 -8.07
C ASP A 32 11.59 8.07 -7.12
N LYS A 33 10.50 7.63 -6.51
CA LYS A 33 10.46 6.43 -5.67
C LYS A 33 9.38 5.47 -6.17
N TRP A 34 9.64 4.19 -5.98
CA TRP A 34 8.64 3.15 -6.21
C TRP A 34 7.76 2.97 -4.98
N ASN A 35 6.46 2.96 -5.19
CA ASN A 35 5.46 2.81 -4.12
C ASN A 35 4.35 1.85 -4.55
N GLY A 36 3.51 1.45 -3.60
CA GLY A 36 2.27 0.74 -3.92
C GLY A 36 1.24 1.66 -4.56
N ILE A 37 0.08 1.11 -4.87
CA ILE A 37 -1.01 1.83 -5.53
C ILE A 37 -1.91 2.46 -4.48
N GLY A 38 -2.20 3.75 -4.59
CA GLY A 38 -3.09 4.39 -3.63
C GLY A 38 -3.06 5.90 -3.72
N GLY A 39 -3.76 6.52 -2.79
CA GLY A 39 -3.84 7.96 -2.75
C GLY A 39 -4.72 8.44 -1.60
N LYS A 40 -5.18 9.67 -1.72
CA LYS A 40 -5.95 10.33 -0.68
C LYS A 40 -7.43 9.93 -0.75
N ILE A 41 -8.00 9.64 0.41
CA ILE A 41 -9.44 9.38 0.56
C ILE A 41 -10.18 10.68 0.32
N GLU A 42 -11.12 10.68 -0.63
CA GLU A 42 -11.92 11.86 -0.96
C GLU A 42 -13.13 11.98 -0.04
N LYS A 43 -13.63 13.19 0.07
CA LYS A 43 -14.79 13.48 0.91
C LYS A 43 -15.98 12.61 0.50
N GLY A 44 -16.60 11.96 1.47
CA GLY A 44 -17.76 11.12 1.25
C GLY A 44 -17.45 9.68 0.85
N GLU A 45 -16.17 9.35 0.64
CA GLU A 45 -15.78 7.97 0.36
C GLU A 45 -15.60 7.16 1.64
N THR A 46 -15.94 5.86 1.56
CA THR A 46 -15.47 4.89 2.55
C THR A 46 -14.02 4.55 2.27
N VAL A 47 -13.33 3.96 3.25
CA VAL A 47 -11.94 3.53 3.06
C VAL A 47 -11.85 2.51 1.92
N LEU A 48 -12.71 1.50 1.92
CA LEU A 48 -12.73 0.49 0.84
C LEU A 48 -13.07 1.12 -0.52
N GLY A 49 -14.06 2.00 -0.57
CA GLY A 49 -14.44 2.68 -1.80
C GLY A 49 -13.30 3.51 -2.39
N SER A 50 -12.56 4.20 -1.54
CA SER A 50 -11.36 4.94 -1.94
C SER A 50 -10.31 4.01 -2.54
N MET A 51 -10.07 2.87 -1.89
CA MET A 51 -9.08 1.91 -2.39
C MET A 51 -9.49 1.35 -3.76
N GLU A 52 -10.74 0.96 -3.91
CA GLU A 52 -11.26 0.46 -5.19
C GLU A 52 -11.13 1.51 -6.30
N ARG A 53 -11.45 2.75 -6.01
CA ARG A 53 -11.33 3.85 -6.97
C ARG A 53 -9.87 4.07 -7.39
N GLU A 54 -8.94 4.13 -6.44
CA GLU A 54 -7.52 4.33 -6.73
C GLU A 54 -6.95 3.19 -7.59
N ILE A 55 -7.30 1.95 -7.28
CA ILE A 55 -6.84 0.82 -8.08
C ILE A 55 -7.33 0.95 -9.53
N ARG A 56 -8.59 1.28 -9.71
CA ARG A 56 -9.18 1.43 -11.05
C ARG A 56 -8.55 2.60 -11.82
N GLU A 57 -8.42 3.76 -11.16
CA GLU A 57 -7.88 4.96 -11.80
C GLU A 57 -6.40 4.84 -12.15
N GLU A 58 -5.60 4.29 -11.24
CA GLU A 58 -4.16 4.22 -11.44
C GLU A 58 -3.72 3.06 -12.32
N THR A 59 -4.43 1.92 -12.27
CA THR A 59 -3.96 0.70 -12.94
C THR A 59 -4.86 0.22 -14.07
N GLY A 60 -6.14 0.53 -14.03
CA GLY A 60 -7.14 -0.03 -14.94
C GLY A 60 -7.44 -1.51 -14.69
N LEU A 61 -6.83 -2.11 -13.68
CA LEU A 61 -7.02 -3.52 -13.38
C LEU A 61 -8.31 -3.78 -12.62
N ARG A 62 -8.86 -4.97 -12.85
CA ARG A 62 -9.80 -5.59 -11.94
C ARG A 62 -8.98 -6.54 -11.08
N VAL A 63 -9.15 -6.43 -9.77
CA VAL A 63 -8.44 -7.28 -8.83
C VAL A 63 -9.41 -8.22 -8.13
N LYS A 64 -8.86 -9.28 -7.56
CA LYS A 64 -9.60 -10.22 -6.70
C LYS A 64 -8.97 -10.26 -5.33
N ARG A 65 -9.75 -10.71 -4.34
CA ARG A 65 -9.30 -10.86 -2.96
C ARG A 65 -8.69 -9.58 -2.38
N LEU A 66 -9.36 -8.45 -2.67
CA LEU A 66 -9.00 -7.18 -2.05
C LEU A 66 -9.26 -7.28 -0.54
N THR A 67 -8.18 -7.30 0.22
CA THR A 67 -8.23 -7.63 1.66
C THR A 67 -7.55 -6.54 2.46
N TYR A 68 -8.25 -6.05 3.49
CA TYR A 68 -7.70 -5.09 4.44
C TYR A 68 -6.61 -5.76 5.29
N ARG A 69 -5.45 -5.11 5.39
CA ARG A 69 -4.28 -5.67 6.08
C ARG A 69 -3.79 -4.84 7.27
N GLY A 70 -4.46 -3.75 7.58
CA GLY A 70 -4.09 -2.92 8.71
C GLY A 70 -3.71 -1.50 8.31
N ILE A 71 -2.88 -0.87 9.14
CA ILE A 71 -2.45 0.50 8.91
C ILE A 71 -0.94 0.61 9.04
N VAL A 72 -0.36 1.52 8.26
CA VAL A 72 1.01 1.98 8.46
C VAL A 72 0.91 3.39 9.01
N THR A 73 1.57 3.65 10.13
CA THR A 73 1.56 4.97 10.76
C THR A 73 2.97 5.54 10.82
N TRP A 74 3.07 6.88 10.92
CA TRP A 74 4.35 7.56 11.07
C TRP A 74 4.25 8.60 12.17
N ASN A 75 5.11 8.44 13.18
CA ASN A 75 5.25 9.34 14.33
C ASN A 75 3.92 9.66 15.03
N GLU A 76 2.96 8.74 14.98
CA GLU A 76 1.62 8.93 15.56
C GLU A 76 0.87 10.17 15.04
N THR A 77 1.33 10.75 13.93
CA THR A 77 0.72 11.96 13.34
C THR A 77 -0.10 11.69 12.09
N GLY A 78 0.15 10.60 11.40
CA GLY A 78 -0.55 10.24 10.18
C GLY A 78 -0.35 8.79 9.82
N GLY A 79 -0.92 8.38 8.71
CA GLY A 79 -0.81 7.02 8.26
C GLY A 79 -1.61 6.73 7.01
N MET A 80 -1.70 5.45 6.68
CA MET A 80 -2.46 4.96 5.56
C MET A 80 -3.08 3.61 5.88
N TYR A 81 -4.26 3.35 5.33
CA TYR A 81 -4.90 2.05 5.38
C TYR A 81 -4.27 1.17 4.30
N VAL A 82 -3.90 -0.06 4.66
CA VAL A 82 -3.17 -0.95 3.77
C VAL A 82 -4.03 -2.13 3.35
N TYR A 83 -4.03 -2.39 2.05
CA TYR A 83 -4.73 -3.51 1.43
C TYR A 83 -3.75 -4.34 0.62
N ARG A 84 -4.13 -5.59 0.38
CA ARG A 84 -3.50 -6.42 -0.65
C ARG A 84 -4.59 -6.92 -1.59
N ALA A 85 -4.18 -7.26 -2.82
CA ALA A 85 -5.09 -7.83 -3.82
C ALA A 85 -4.28 -8.69 -4.78
N GLU A 86 -4.99 -9.47 -5.60
CA GLU A 86 -4.37 -10.29 -6.63
C GLU A 86 -4.86 -9.85 -8.01
N ASP A 87 -3.95 -9.87 -8.98
CA ASP A 87 -4.28 -9.57 -10.36
C ASP A 87 -5.17 -10.66 -10.97
N THR A 88 -6.06 -10.24 -11.87
CA THR A 88 -6.93 -11.16 -12.64
C THR A 88 -6.45 -11.36 -14.07
N GLY A 89 -5.24 -10.85 -14.42
CA GLY A 89 -4.65 -11.02 -15.74
C GLY A 89 -4.99 -9.94 -16.75
N GLY A 90 -5.51 -8.79 -16.30
CA GLY A 90 -5.81 -7.67 -17.18
C GLY A 90 -4.56 -6.90 -17.62
N GLU A 91 -4.75 -5.97 -18.56
CA GLU A 91 -3.69 -5.08 -19.02
C GLU A 91 -3.67 -3.80 -18.21
N LEU A 92 -2.45 -3.31 -17.94
CA LEU A 92 -2.27 -2.04 -17.25
C LEU A 92 -2.64 -0.87 -18.14
N SER A 93 -3.38 0.11 -17.59
CA SER A 93 -3.64 1.38 -18.24
C SER A 93 -2.52 2.37 -17.93
N PRO A 94 -2.27 3.36 -18.82
CA PRO A 94 -1.34 4.43 -18.48
C PRO A 94 -1.76 5.16 -17.20
N CYS A 95 -0.78 5.54 -16.40
CA CYS A 95 -1.01 6.22 -15.13
C CYS A 95 -0.38 7.61 -15.13
N ASP A 96 -1.16 8.64 -14.80
CA ASP A 96 -0.68 10.02 -14.76
C ASP A 96 0.29 10.28 -13.59
N GLU A 97 0.24 9.44 -12.56
CA GLU A 97 1.08 9.58 -11.36
C GLU A 97 2.50 9.06 -11.57
N GLY A 98 2.74 8.28 -12.61
CA GLY A 98 4.05 7.72 -12.90
C GLY A 98 4.02 6.49 -13.79
N GLU A 99 5.03 5.65 -13.67
CA GLU A 99 5.17 4.42 -14.45
C GLU A 99 4.87 3.19 -13.60
N LEU A 100 4.03 2.30 -14.12
CA LEU A 100 3.69 1.03 -13.49
C LEU A 100 4.62 -0.07 -13.99
N ALA A 101 5.07 -0.92 -13.07
CA ALA A 101 5.84 -2.11 -13.43
C ALA A 101 5.62 -3.22 -12.40
N TRP A 102 5.55 -4.45 -12.91
CA TRP A 102 5.56 -5.64 -12.07
C TRP A 102 7.01 -5.92 -11.67
N LYS A 103 7.25 -6.01 -10.36
CA LYS A 103 8.59 -6.25 -9.82
C LYS A 103 8.61 -7.50 -8.97
N PRO A 104 9.67 -8.32 -9.06
CA PRO A 104 9.83 -9.45 -8.15
C PRO A 104 9.77 -8.99 -6.70
N PHE A 105 9.12 -9.77 -5.84
CA PHE A 105 9.04 -9.45 -4.42
C PHE A 105 10.41 -9.12 -3.83
N GLN A 106 11.41 -9.95 -4.14
CA GLN A 106 12.76 -9.75 -3.60
C GLN A 106 13.38 -8.44 -4.05
N TRP A 107 13.13 -8.04 -5.31
CA TRP A 107 13.59 -6.73 -5.80
C TRP A 107 12.99 -5.58 -4.99
N VAL A 108 11.69 -5.67 -4.66
CA VAL A 108 11.02 -4.64 -3.86
C VAL A 108 11.63 -4.53 -2.47
N MET A 109 12.05 -5.65 -1.90
CA MET A 109 12.66 -5.69 -0.58
C MET A 109 14.07 -5.11 -0.53
N GLU A 110 14.78 -5.10 -1.65
CA GLU A 110 16.20 -4.74 -1.71
C GLU A 110 16.53 -3.42 -2.40
N ALA A 111 15.67 -2.95 -3.32
CA ALA A 111 15.97 -1.77 -4.13
C ALA A 111 15.92 -0.48 -3.30
N ASP A 112 16.95 0.35 -3.47
CA ASP A 112 17.07 1.63 -2.74
C ASP A 112 16.01 2.65 -3.18
N GLU A 113 15.51 2.53 -4.41
CA GLU A 113 14.53 3.45 -4.97
C GLU A 113 13.10 3.16 -4.50
N VAL A 114 12.89 2.12 -3.71
CA VAL A 114 11.60 1.83 -3.10
C VAL A 114 11.42 2.68 -1.85
N VAL A 115 10.19 3.17 -1.62
CA VAL A 115 9.87 3.93 -0.40
C VAL A 115 10.36 3.15 0.83
N SER A 116 11.12 3.81 1.69
CA SER A 116 11.99 3.16 2.69
C SER A 116 11.29 2.28 3.71
N ASN A 117 10.01 2.54 4.02
CA ASN A 117 9.31 1.74 5.02
C ASN A 117 8.74 0.42 4.46
N ILE A 118 8.58 0.30 3.15
CA ILE A 118 7.89 -0.85 2.53
C ILE A 118 8.56 -2.18 2.88
N LYS A 119 9.88 -2.25 2.84
CA LYS A 119 10.60 -3.50 3.15
C LYS A 119 10.39 -3.99 4.59
N HIS A 120 9.93 -3.12 5.48
CA HIS A 120 9.72 -3.47 6.88
C HIS A 120 8.35 -4.08 7.15
N TYR A 121 7.34 -3.80 6.30
CA TYR A 121 5.98 -4.30 6.55
C TYR A 121 5.39 -5.15 5.42
N LEU A 122 5.95 -5.09 4.21
CA LEU A 122 5.34 -5.76 3.05
C LEU A 122 5.18 -7.27 3.25
N GLY A 123 6.17 -7.92 3.86
CA GLY A 123 6.10 -9.34 4.14
C GLY A 123 4.87 -9.71 4.97
N ASP A 124 4.60 -8.95 6.02
CA ASP A 124 3.43 -9.18 6.88
C ASP A 124 2.12 -8.86 6.19
N VAL A 125 2.10 -7.84 5.34
CA VAL A 125 0.91 -7.48 4.54
C VAL A 125 0.53 -8.63 3.60
N LEU A 126 1.50 -9.31 3.02
CA LEU A 126 1.26 -10.38 2.05
C LEU A 126 1.03 -11.76 2.68
N ARG A 127 1.30 -11.93 3.98
CA ARG A 127 1.05 -13.18 4.70
C ARG A 127 -0.38 -13.25 5.24
N GLN A 128 -0.82 -14.47 5.56
CA GLN A 128 -2.12 -14.70 6.20
C GLN A 128 -2.01 -14.53 7.71
N VAL A 129 -1.85 -13.30 8.17
CA VAL A 129 -1.85 -12.93 9.58
C VAL A 129 -2.95 -11.89 9.82
N PRO A 130 -3.46 -11.75 11.05
CA PRO A 130 -4.45 -10.71 11.32
C PRO A 130 -3.92 -9.31 10.98
N PRO A 131 -4.80 -8.38 10.56
CA PRO A 131 -4.39 -6.99 10.32
C PRO A 131 -3.77 -6.36 11.57
N GLN A 132 -2.73 -5.55 11.36
CA GLN A 132 -1.94 -4.96 12.45
C GLN A 132 -1.64 -3.50 12.15
N GLU A 133 -1.12 -2.79 13.15
CA GLU A 133 -0.53 -1.48 12.96
C GLU A 133 0.99 -1.63 12.81
N PHE A 134 1.52 -1.09 11.71
CA PHE A 134 2.96 -0.99 11.46
C PHE A 134 3.38 0.43 11.78
N ALA A 135 3.84 0.64 13.01
CA ALA A 135 4.12 1.97 13.55
C ALA A 135 5.56 2.37 13.23
N CYS A 136 5.72 3.27 12.27
CA CYS A 136 7.02 3.75 11.83
C CYS A 136 7.42 5.00 12.60
N ILE A 137 8.71 5.13 12.90
CA ILE A 137 9.31 6.31 13.52
C ILE A 137 10.29 6.91 12.52
N TYR A 138 10.16 8.21 12.32
CA TYR A 138 11.03 9.02 11.46
C TYR A 138 11.67 10.13 12.27
N GLU A 139 12.92 10.43 11.98
CA GLU A 139 13.63 11.58 12.54
C GLU A 139 14.23 12.37 11.37
N ASN A 140 13.92 13.67 11.28
CA ASN A 140 14.37 14.53 10.19
C ASN A 140 14.08 13.91 8.81
N ASP A 141 12.88 13.38 8.64
CA ASP A 141 12.40 12.71 7.42
C ASP A 141 13.16 11.42 7.06
N HIS A 142 13.96 10.89 7.99
CA HIS A 142 14.65 9.61 7.82
C HIS A 142 13.98 8.51 8.63
N PHE A 143 13.76 7.38 8.00
CA PHE A 143 13.21 6.20 8.67
C PHE A 143 14.19 5.70 9.74
N VAL A 144 13.68 5.53 10.97
CA VAL A 144 14.48 5.06 12.11
C VAL A 144 14.12 3.63 12.50
N SER A 145 12.84 3.35 12.71
CA SER A 145 12.39 2.05 13.18
C SER A 145 10.92 1.81 12.91
N MET A 146 10.51 0.55 13.01
CA MET A 146 9.11 0.14 12.93
C MET A 146 8.80 -0.85 14.02
N GLU A 147 7.67 -0.67 14.68
CA GLU A 147 7.14 -1.60 15.66
C GLU A 147 5.78 -2.11 15.17
N THR A 148 5.54 -3.41 15.28
CA THR A 148 4.25 -4.00 14.95
C THR A 148 3.39 -4.03 16.20
N LYS A 149 2.19 -3.47 16.11
CA LYS A 149 1.25 -3.33 17.22
C LYS A 149 -0.13 -3.88 16.85
N PRO A 150 -0.96 -4.27 17.86
CA PRO A 150 -2.37 -4.54 17.59
C PRO A 150 -3.06 -3.32 16.98
N LEU A 151 -4.06 -3.55 16.11
CA LEU A 151 -4.84 -2.46 15.54
C LEU A 151 -5.55 -1.65 16.63
N PRO A 152 -5.48 -0.32 16.58
CA PRO A 152 -6.33 0.50 17.43
C PRO A 152 -7.80 0.34 17.02
N HIS A 153 -8.70 0.62 17.93
CA HIS A 153 -10.14 0.39 17.71
C HIS A 153 -10.66 1.09 16.44
N PHE A 154 -10.25 2.35 16.20
CA PHE A 154 -10.74 3.11 15.05
C PHE A 154 -10.35 2.48 13.69
N ALA A 155 -9.28 1.68 13.66
CA ALA A 155 -8.75 1.07 12.45
C ALA A 155 -9.17 -0.39 12.27
N ARG A 156 -10.01 -0.92 13.16
CA ARG A 156 -10.55 -2.27 12.98
C ARG A 156 -11.54 -2.27 11.83
N GLU A 157 -11.56 -3.35 11.06
CA GLU A 157 -12.42 -3.46 9.89
C GLU A 157 -13.86 -3.13 10.17
N SER A 158 -14.40 -3.63 11.29
CA SER A 158 -15.77 -3.34 11.71
C SER A 158 -16.05 -1.86 11.94
N ALA A 159 -15.04 -1.10 12.35
CA ALA A 159 -15.15 0.35 12.53
C ALA A 159 -15.09 1.12 11.20
N LEU A 160 -14.47 0.55 10.17
CA LEU A 160 -14.31 1.20 8.86
C LEU A 160 -15.56 1.11 7.99
N THR A 161 -16.46 0.19 8.29
CA THR A 161 -17.67 -0.05 7.50
C THR A 161 -18.91 0.66 8.04
N ASN A 162 -18.78 1.38 9.13
CA ASN A 162 -19.86 2.12 9.77
C ASN A 162 -19.88 3.59 9.36
#